data_914a3a938afd12105d2c6d5ecea95168
#
_entry.id   914a3a938afd12105d2c6d5ecea95168
#
_cell.length_a   1.000
_cell.length_b   1.000
_cell.length_c   1.000
_cell.angle_alpha   90.00
_cell.angle_beta   90.00
_cell.angle_gamma   90.00
#
_symmetry.space_group_name_H-M   'P 1'
#
loop_
_entity.id
_entity.type
_entity.pdbx_description
1 polymer ?
#
loop_
_entity_poly.entity_id
_entity_poly.type
_entity_poly.pdbx_seq_one_letter_code
_entity_poly.pdbx_strand_id
1 'polypeptide(L)'
;MHRPTFLLTTSAALRCRMALLLWLCWALTPCALAQGLAAETQSQFARPTPRQVLVLYSLGSDASSLWQTLIRRGMNDELANRNWNSTPGMFEERLDSIRVGERQAVAGLDTHLRTKYANVRLDAIITENYLAARFLSEHPNLFPGVPRFYVNQGRQGWTPDDGTNLDVIQDFPRALAVIAQVTPELRHIAVVGDTTARGRDWVAALRKAAARYQGRIVFDYWDKLTLDELRHRTEALGAGSALYLLPVYRDMQGARVTPPDVARDLAARSAVPIFTSVESLILPGVAGGHVISADKVGRTIARILQGRAPDPGGMQETIFDDGAVQRFGLRNLPAGTRILNQPQGLWTLYHTQIIAGLSLLALQAALIAALVLALRGRRATLAILNEERNKLEERVLRRTLELLVANSKLEQQATTDPLTELGNRRKMTLRIAEEIERGQRFGHALSLLMIDIDHFKRINDHYGHDAGDRAIVAVAQVLRSMTRGMDTAARFGGEEFVLLMPETSLQVALEAAERLRAAIEGMEIDCGDGQTVRLTISIGATSDLPPEATTRLGPDSLTDLLIRADQALYRAKHAGRNRVEWS
;
A
#
# COMPACT_ATOMS: atom_id res chain seq x y z
N MET A 1 38.46 -17.64 -75.49
CA MET A 1 38.04 -19.00 -75.13
C MET A 1 38.00 -19.11 -73.61
N HIS A 2 36.87 -19.63 -73.08
CA HIS A 2 36.56 -20.07 -71.68
C HIS A 2 36.22 -19.03 -70.62
N ARG A 3 34.89 -18.80 -70.45
CA ARG A 3 34.24 -18.74 -69.15
C ARG A 3 34.39 -20.07 -68.41
N PRO A 4 34.32 -20.08 -67.02
CA PRO A 4 33.04 -20.37 -66.45
C PRO A 4 32.73 -19.72 -65.05
N THR A 5 31.46 -19.46 -64.86
CA THR A 5 30.59 -19.83 -63.71
C THR A 5 31.02 -19.46 -62.29
N PHE A 6 30.45 -18.34 -61.82
CA PHE A 6 30.24 -18.07 -60.38
C PHE A 6 28.82 -17.51 -60.18
N LEU A 7 27.85 -18.37 -60.28
CA LEU A 7 26.43 -18.04 -59.97
C LEU A 7 25.73 -19.30 -59.45
N LEU A 8 25.97 -19.68 -58.20
CA LEU A 8 25.14 -20.71 -57.54
C LEU A 8 25.35 -20.83 -55.99
N THR A 9 25.71 -19.77 -55.26
CA THR A 9 25.78 -19.84 -53.79
C THR A 9 24.86 -18.90 -53.05
N THR A 10 24.08 -18.03 -53.73
CA THR A 10 23.21 -17.08 -53.08
C THR A 10 21.78 -17.60 -52.83
N SER A 11 21.37 -18.71 -53.47
CA SER A 11 20.00 -19.23 -53.33
C SER A 11 19.78 -20.12 -52.10
N ALA A 12 20.81 -20.79 -51.61
CA ALA A 12 20.68 -21.66 -50.42
C ALA A 12 20.56 -20.87 -49.11
N ALA A 13 21.31 -19.78 -48.96
CA ALA A 13 21.25 -18.91 -47.78
C ALA A 13 19.92 -18.13 -47.68
N LEU A 14 19.32 -17.80 -48.84
CA LEU A 14 18.03 -17.11 -48.87
C LEU A 14 16.86 -18.06 -48.52
N ARG A 15 16.95 -19.32 -48.97
CA ARG A 15 15.96 -20.37 -48.65
C ARG A 15 16.01 -20.80 -47.18
N CYS A 16 17.20 -20.90 -46.57
CA CYS A 16 17.30 -21.13 -45.12
C CYS A 16 16.77 -19.96 -44.27
N ARG A 17 16.98 -18.72 -44.70
CA ARG A 17 16.42 -17.55 -43.99
C ARG A 17 14.90 -17.45 -44.09
N MET A 18 14.32 -17.78 -45.24
CA MET A 18 12.84 -17.84 -45.38
C MET A 18 12.23 -19.00 -44.60
N ALA A 19 12.89 -20.17 -44.56
CA ALA A 19 12.41 -21.31 -43.77
C ALA A 19 12.46 -21.02 -42.25
N LEU A 20 13.48 -20.30 -41.77
CA LEU A 20 13.61 -19.92 -40.37
C LEU A 20 12.54 -18.85 -39.96
N LEU A 21 12.26 -17.91 -40.84
CA LEU A 21 11.21 -16.91 -40.62
C LEU A 21 9.80 -17.51 -40.64
N LEU A 22 9.56 -18.48 -41.54
CA LEU A 22 8.28 -19.21 -41.60
C LEU A 22 8.10 -20.13 -40.40
N TRP A 23 9.17 -20.74 -39.88
CA TRP A 23 9.13 -21.57 -38.68
C TRP A 23 8.91 -20.70 -37.41
N LEU A 24 9.53 -19.52 -37.33
CA LEU A 24 9.26 -18.54 -36.25
C LEU A 24 7.81 -17.98 -36.28
N CYS A 25 7.28 -17.74 -37.48
CA CYS A 25 5.85 -17.35 -37.62
C CYS A 25 4.91 -18.51 -37.25
N TRP A 26 5.27 -19.75 -37.50
CA TRP A 26 4.47 -20.94 -37.15
C TRP A 26 4.54 -21.27 -35.65
N ALA A 27 5.69 -21.00 -35.01
CA ALA A 27 5.85 -21.17 -33.56
C ALA A 27 5.20 -20.05 -32.72
N LEU A 28 4.85 -18.91 -33.33
CA LEU A 28 4.22 -17.76 -32.66
C LEU A 28 2.69 -17.67 -32.89
N THR A 29 2.09 -18.65 -33.54
CA THR A 29 0.64 -18.79 -33.65
C THR A 29 0.13 -19.95 -32.79
N PRO A 30 0.06 -19.82 -31.47
CA PRO A 30 -0.66 -20.77 -30.68
C PRO A 30 -2.12 -20.39 -30.65
N CYS A 31 -2.97 -21.30 -31.12
CA CYS A 31 -4.28 -21.51 -30.50
C CYS A 31 -5.40 -20.47 -30.68
N ALA A 32 -5.35 -19.58 -31.68
CA ALA A 32 -6.51 -18.73 -31.95
C ALA A 32 -7.53 -19.37 -32.93
N LEU A 33 -7.16 -20.41 -33.68
CA LEU A 33 -8.03 -21.08 -34.66
C LEU A 33 -8.70 -22.38 -34.16
N ALA A 34 -8.27 -22.93 -33.04
CA ALA A 34 -8.94 -24.09 -32.43
C ALA A 34 -10.13 -23.74 -31.52
N GLN A 35 -10.34 -22.46 -31.20
CA GLN A 35 -11.46 -21.99 -30.38
C GLN A 35 -12.68 -21.58 -31.20
N GLY A 36 -12.56 -21.45 -32.50
CA GLY A 36 -13.67 -21.04 -33.38
C GLY A 36 -14.62 -22.16 -33.82
N LEU A 37 -14.23 -23.41 -33.73
CA LEU A 37 -15.02 -24.57 -34.17
C LEU A 37 -15.69 -25.39 -33.04
N ALA A 38 -15.39 -25.07 -31.79
CA ALA A 38 -16.04 -25.68 -30.62
C ALA A 38 -17.20 -24.84 -30.07
N ALA A 39 -17.48 -23.67 -30.65
CA ALA A 39 -18.49 -22.72 -30.14
C ALA A 39 -19.88 -22.90 -30.74
N GLU A 40 -20.09 -23.75 -31.75
CA GLU A 40 -21.41 -23.88 -32.40
C GLU A 40 -22.23 -25.08 -31.96
N THR A 41 -21.80 -25.88 -30.98
CA THR A 41 -22.59 -27.04 -30.50
C THR A 41 -23.00 -26.95 -29.03
N GLN A 42 -22.98 -25.77 -28.41
CA GLN A 42 -23.48 -25.53 -27.07
C GLN A 42 -24.65 -24.53 -27.04
N SER A 43 -25.59 -24.66 -27.92
CA SER A 43 -26.88 -23.99 -27.79
C SER A 43 -27.87 -24.98 -27.16
N GLN A 44 -28.43 -24.63 -26.03
CA GLN A 44 -29.59 -25.15 -25.31
C GLN A 44 -29.38 -25.66 -23.88
N PHE A 45 -28.40 -25.17 -23.17
CA PHE A 45 -28.56 -25.12 -21.70
C PHE A 45 -28.81 -23.66 -21.33
N ALA A 46 -30.04 -23.34 -20.89
CA ALA A 46 -30.36 -22.05 -20.29
C ALA A 46 -29.28 -21.74 -19.25
N ARG A 47 -28.47 -20.71 -19.48
CA ARG A 47 -27.49 -20.25 -18.47
C ARG A 47 -28.30 -19.98 -17.22
N PRO A 48 -27.99 -20.61 -16.07
CA PRO A 48 -28.68 -20.27 -14.84
C PRO A 48 -28.51 -18.75 -14.65
N THR A 49 -29.64 -18.06 -14.49
CA THR A 49 -29.64 -16.63 -14.16
C THR A 49 -28.76 -16.43 -12.95
N PRO A 50 -27.84 -15.45 -12.96
CA PRO A 50 -26.96 -15.21 -11.81
C PRO A 50 -27.84 -14.95 -10.59
N ARG A 51 -27.57 -15.66 -9.49
CA ARG A 51 -28.28 -15.43 -8.22
C ARG A 51 -28.11 -13.97 -7.81
N GLN A 52 -29.18 -13.34 -7.36
CA GLN A 52 -29.20 -11.94 -6.96
C GLN A 52 -29.28 -11.85 -5.44
N VAL A 53 -28.25 -11.31 -4.83
CA VAL A 53 -28.11 -11.22 -3.38
C VAL A 53 -28.12 -9.76 -2.95
N LEU A 54 -29.00 -9.41 -2.03
CA LEU A 54 -29.04 -8.09 -1.40
C LEU A 54 -28.24 -8.14 -0.09
N VAL A 55 -27.28 -7.24 0.06
CA VAL A 55 -26.51 -7.05 1.29
C VAL A 55 -26.88 -5.71 1.93
N LEU A 56 -27.37 -5.76 3.16
CA LEU A 56 -27.70 -4.59 3.95
C LEU A 56 -26.60 -4.34 4.99
N TYR A 57 -25.88 -3.26 4.84
CA TYR A 57 -24.83 -2.84 5.77
C TYR A 57 -25.38 -1.84 6.80
N SER A 58 -25.14 -2.06 8.08
CA SER A 58 -25.50 -1.11 9.13
C SER A 58 -24.65 0.16 9.09
N LEU A 59 -23.43 0.07 8.60
CA LEU A 59 -22.42 1.14 8.59
C LEU A 59 -22.24 1.72 7.19
N GLY A 60 -21.84 2.99 7.12
CA GLY A 60 -21.48 3.66 5.88
C GLY A 60 -20.15 3.19 5.31
N SER A 61 -19.86 3.58 4.07
CA SER A 61 -18.63 3.20 3.36
C SER A 61 -17.36 3.67 4.09
N ASP A 62 -17.39 4.85 4.68
CA ASP A 62 -16.21 5.45 5.30
C ASP A 62 -15.79 4.74 6.60
N ALA A 63 -16.77 4.23 7.35
CA ALA A 63 -16.52 3.59 8.64
C ALA A 63 -16.11 2.12 8.55
N SER A 64 -16.43 1.45 7.42
CA SER A 64 -16.27 0.01 7.30
C SER A 64 -15.83 -0.47 5.90
N SER A 65 -15.31 0.42 5.07
CA SER A 65 -14.97 0.11 3.67
C SER A 65 -14.01 -1.08 3.53
N LEU A 66 -12.98 -1.16 4.36
CA LEU A 66 -12.03 -2.28 4.33
C LEU A 66 -12.70 -3.58 4.80
N TRP A 67 -13.50 -3.55 5.86
CA TRP A 67 -14.25 -4.70 6.35
C TRP A 67 -15.19 -5.27 5.28
N GLN A 68 -15.97 -4.41 4.64
CA GLN A 68 -16.90 -4.79 3.57
C GLN A 68 -16.17 -5.32 2.34
N THR A 69 -15.04 -4.70 2.00
CA THR A 69 -14.18 -5.14 0.88
C THR A 69 -13.61 -6.54 1.12
N LEU A 70 -13.16 -6.84 2.33
CA LEU A 70 -12.65 -8.16 2.70
C LEU A 70 -13.76 -9.22 2.71
N ILE A 71 -14.96 -8.92 3.25
CA ILE A 71 -16.12 -9.82 3.15
C ILE A 71 -16.42 -10.16 1.69
N ARG A 72 -16.55 -9.14 0.84
CA ARG A 72 -16.82 -9.34 -0.59
C ARG A 72 -15.73 -10.15 -1.28
N ARG A 73 -14.46 -9.90 -0.96
CA ARG A 73 -13.34 -10.69 -1.46
C ARG A 73 -13.48 -12.15 -1.06
N GLY A 74 -13.68 -12.44 0.22
CA GLY A 74 -13.87 -13.81 0.72
C GLY A 74 -15.06 -14.53 0.07
N MET A 75 -16.19 -13.81 -0.12
CA MET A 75 -17.34 -14.34 -0.84
C MET A 75 -16.98 -14.69 -2.29
N ASN A 76 -16.37 -13.75 -3.02
CA ASN A 76 -16.03 -13.96 -4.43
C ASN A 76 -15.02 -15.09 -4.61
N ASP A 77 -14.00 -15.18 -3.76
CA ASP A 77 -12.98 -16.23 -3.81
C ASP A 77 -13.59 -17.63 -3.58
N GLU A 78 -14.51 -17.77 -2.61
CA GLU A 78 -15.18 -19.04 -2.35
C GLU A 78 -16.16 -19.42 -3.46
N LEU A 79 -16.85 -18.43 -4.06
CA LEU A 79 -17.76 -18.64 -5.17
C LEU A 79 -17.02 -19.00 -6.46
N ALA A 80 -15.87 -18.36 -6.74
CA ALA A 80 -15.05 -18.59 -7.94
C ALA A 80 -14.39 -19.99 -7.94
N ASN A 81 -14.02 -20.50 -6.78
CA ASN A 81 -13.29 -21.75 -6.64
C ASN A 81 -14.06 -23.02 -7.03
N ARG A 82 -15.36 -22.94 -7.34
CA ARG A 82 -16.19 -24.14 -7.65
C ARG A 82 -17.27 -23.85 -8.68
N ASN A 83 -16.89 -23.61 -9.94
CA ASN A 83 -17.82 -23.66 -11.09
C ASN A 83 -19.24 -23.11 -10.84
N TRP A 84 -19.37 -22.07 -10.05
CA TRP A 84 -20.53 -21.22 -10.11
C TRP A 84 -20.42 -20.45 -11.42
N ASN A 85 -21.20 -20.86 -12.41
CA ASN A 85 -21.13 -20.35 -13.78
C ASN A 85 -21.46 -18.84 -13.91
N SER A 86 -21.66 -18.13 -12.81
CA SER A 86 -21.80 -16.68 -12.76
C SER A 86 -21.53 -16.14 -11.36
N THR A 87 -20.74 -15.10 -11.24
CA THR A 87 -20.65 -14.28 -10.03
C THR A 87 -22.04 -13.75 -9.70
N PRO A 88 -22.58 -13.92 -8.46
CA PRO A 88 -23.89 -13.40 -8.13
C PRO A 88 -23.93 -11.89 -8.32
N GLY A 89 -25.02 -11.37 -8.85
CA GLY A 89 -25.32 -9.94 -8.84
C GLY A 89 -25.49 -9.51 -7.37
N MET A 90 -24.53 -8.76 -6.85
CA MET A 90 -24.62 -8.25 -5.48
C MET A 90 -25.17 -6.85 -5.48
N PHE A 91 -26.29 -6.65 -4.80
CA PHE A 91 -26.84 -5.34 -4.49
C PHE A 91 -26.42 -4.95 -3.08
N GLU A 92 -25.90 -3.76 -2.91
CA GLU A 92 -25.44 -3.27 -1.62
C GLU A 92 -26.23 -2.04 -1.18
N GLU A 93 -26.79 -2.08 0.01
CA GLU A 93 -27.44 -0.95 0.67
C GLU A 93 -26.76 -0.65 1.99
N ARG A 94 -26.56 0.62 2.27
CA ARG A 94 -25.85 1.10 3.47
C ARG A 94 -26.76 2.03 4.25
N LEU A 95 -26.97 1.67 5.53
CA LEU A 95 -27.80 2.47 6.43
C LEU A 95 -27.07 3.71 6.97
N ASP A 96 -25.75 3.70 6.96
CA ASP A 96 -24.89 4.78 7.47
C ASP A 96 -25.25 5.27 8.89
N SER A 97 -25.56 4.34 9.76
CA SER A 97 -26.10 4.60 11.10
C SER A 97 -25.16 5.42 12.00
N ILE A 98 -23.87 5.42 11.73
CA ILE A 98 -22.91 6.25 12.46
C ILE A 98 -23.10 7.73 12.10
N ARG A 99 -23.29 8.03 10.83
CA ARG A 99 -23.40 9.41 10.33
C ARG A 99 -24.75 10.04 10.63
N VAL A 100 -25.83 9.32 10.35
CA VAL A 100 -27.18 9.86 10.47
C VAL A 100 -27.89 9.49 11.78
N GLY A 101 -27.40 8.49 12.51
CA GLY A 101 -28.02 7.94 13.71
C GLY A 101 -29.02 6.83 13.40
N GLU A 102 -29.20 5.89 14.34
CA GLU A 102 -29.95 4.66 14.12
C GLU A 102 -31.40 4.89 13.66
N ARG A 103 -32.13 5.82 14.32
CA ARG A 103 -33.53 6.11 13.96
C ARG A 103 -33.67 6.65 12.54
N GLN A 104 -32.81 7.57 12.15
CA GLN A 104 -32.83 8.19 10.83
C GLN A 104 -32.35 7.24 9.75
N ALA A 105 -31.39 6.37 10.07
CA ALA A 105 -30.84 5.36 9.17
C ALA A 105 -31.91 4.35 8.67
N VAL A 106 -32.90 4.04 9.51
CA VAL A 106 -33.98 3.10 9.14
C VAL A 106 -35.28 3.80 8.72
N ALA A 107 -35.36 5.13 8.86
CA ALA A 107 -36.55 5.87 8.50
C ALA A 107 -36.83 5.81 6.97
N GLY A 108 -38.00 5.29 6.59
CA GLY A 108 -38.39 5.14 5.19
C GLY A 108 -37.64 4.06 4.38
N LEU A 109 -36.75 3.31 5.04
CA LEU A 109 -35.93 2.28 4.38
C LEU A 109 -36.80 1.15 3.79
N ASP A 110 -37.88 0.73 4.47
CA ASP A 110 -38.81 -0.26 3.98
C ASP A 110 -39.40 0.15 2.63
N THR A 111 -39.92 1.37 2.54
CA THR A 111 -40.49 1.92 1.30
C THR A 111 -39.43 2.04 0.21
N HIS A 112 -38.25 2.52 0.57
CA HIS A 112 -37.11 2.62 -0.37
C HIS A 112 -36.76 1.26 -0.98
N LEU A 113 -36.56 0.26 -0.14
CA LEU A 113 -36.17 -1.08 -0.59
C LEU A 113 -37.26 -1.75 -1.43
N ARG A 114 -38.54 -1.63 -1.04
CA ARG A 114 -39.66 -2.15 -1.83
C ARG A 114 -39.72 -1.51 -3.21
N THR A 115 -39.56 -0.21 -3.28
CA THR A 115 -39.62 0.53 -4.56
C THR A 115 -38.41 0.19 -5.45
N LYS A 116 -37.20 0.21 -4.88
CA LYS A 116 -35.98 -0.03 -5.63
C LYS A 116 -35.88 -1.45 -6.17
N TYR A 117 -36.31 -2.43 -5.40
CA TYR A 117 -36.21 -3.84 -5.75
C TYR A 117 -37.53 -4.48 -6.19
N ALA A 118 -38.55 -3.68 -6.54
CA ALA A 118 -39.85 -4.16 -6.94
C ALA A 118 -39.83 -5.17 -8.12
N ASN A 119 -38.92 -4.98 -9.05
CA ASN A 119 -38.75 -5.82 -10.24
C ASN A 119 -37.51 -6.72 -10.18
N VAL A 120 -36.89 -6.86 -9.02
CA VAL A 120 -35.68 -7.67 -8.82
C VAL A 120 -36.05 -8.94 -8.05
N ARG A 121 -35.81 -10.10 -8.66
CA ARG A 121 -35.96 -11.38 -7.97
C ARG A 121 -34.72 -11.63 -7.11
N LEU A 122 -34.83 -11.36 -5.82
CA LEU A 122 -33.77 -11.66 -4.87
C LEU A 122 -33.76 -13.14 -4.51
N ASP A 123 -32.57 -13.75 -4.48
CA ASP A 123 -32.36 -15.15 -4.06
C ASP A 123 -31.91 -15.26 -2.62
N ALA A 124 -31.37 -14.19 -2.04
CA ALA A 124 -31.00 -14.11 -0.63
C ALA A 124 -30.86 -12.66 -0.16
N ILE A 125 -31.05 -12.44 1.13
CA ILE A 125 -30.74 -11.17 1.80
C ILE A 125 -29.75 -11.46 2.92
N ILE A 126 -28.69 -10.68 2.97
CA ILE A 126 -27.66 -10.76 3.99
C ILE A 126 -27.64 -9.43 4.73
N THR A 127 -27.67 -9.47 6.04
CA THR A 127 -27.46 -8.27 6.85
C THR A 127 -26.10 -8.32 7.52
N GLU A 128 -25.44 -7.20 7.52
CA GLU A 128 -24.18 -7.04 8.23
C GLU A 128 -24.40 -6.13 9.42
N ASN A 129 -24.11 -6.66 10.62
CA ASN A 129 -24.26 -5.99 11.89
C ASN A 129 -25.70 -5.80 12.37
N TYR A 130 -25.84 -5.47 13.65
CA TYR A 130 -27.09 -5.51 14.43
C TYR A 130 -28.22 -4.64 13.87
N LEU A 131 -27.95 -3.39 13.45
CA LEU A 131 -29.02 -2.48 13.03
C LEU A 131 -29.75 -2.96 11.76
N ALA A 132 -29.01 -3.39 10.76
CA ALA A 132 -29.57 -3.94 9.53
C ALA A 132 -30.31 -5.26 9.82
N ALA A 133 -29.74 -6.09 10.69
CA ALA A 133 -30.36 -7.34 11.10
C ALA A 133 -31.69 -7.09 11.85
N ARG A 134 -31.70 -6.16 12.82
CA ARG A 134 -32.90 -5.78 13.55
C ARG A 134 -33.95 -5.20 12.61
N PHE A 135 -33.55 -4.27 11.73
CA PHE A 135 -34.48 -3.69 10.76
C PHE A 135 -35.14 -4.79 9.92
N LEU A 136 -34.39 -5.72 9.38
CA LEU A 136 -34.94 -6.78 8.53
C LEU A 136 -35.87 -7.72 9.30
N SER A 137 -35.52 -8.08 10.54
CA SER A 137 -36.34 -8.91 11.43
C SER A 137 -37.64 -8.22 11.86
N GLU A 138 -37.63 -6.90 12.11
CA GLU A 138 -38.81 -6.10 12.41
C GLU A 138 -39.75 -5.91 11.18
N HIS A 139 -39.27 -6.26 9.96
CA HIS A 139 -40.03 -6.17 8.72
C HIS A 139 -40.18 -7.52 8.03
N PRO A 140 -40.91 -8.50 8.63
CA PRO A 140 -41.04 -9.86 8.09
C PRO A 140 -41.64 -9.90 6.69
N ASN A 141 -42.51 -8.94 6.36
CA ASN A 141 -43.18 -8.82 5.06
C ASN A 141 -42.33 -8.12 3.99
N LEU A 142 -41.10 -7.74 4.29
CA LEU A 142 -40.16 -7.22 3.31
C LEU A 142 -39.50 -8.40 2.59
N PHE A 143 -39.74 -8.52 1.28
CA PHE A 143 -39.29 -9.64 0.43
C PHE A 143 -39.71 -11.02 0.96
N PRO A 144 -40.99 -11.34 0.96
CA PRO A 144 -41.50 -12.60 1.51
C PRO A 144 -40.95 -13.82 0.78
N GLY A 145 -40.57 -14.86 1.51
CA GLY A 145 -40.04 -16.10 0.96
C GLY A 145 -38.56 -16.04 0.54
N VAL A 146 -37.90 -14.89 0.62
CA VAL A 146 -36.47 -14.78 0.35
C VAL A 146 -35.66 -15.19 1.57
N PRO A 147 -34.71 -16.15 1.45
CA PRO A 147 -33.85 -16.58 2.57
C PRO A 147 -33.07 -15.41 3.18
N ARG A 148 -33.05 -15.32 4.50
CA ARG A 148 -32.41 -14.27 5.28
C ARG A 148 -31.21 -14.80 6.05
N PHE A 149 -30.08 -14.09 5.97
CA PHE A 149 -28.85 -14.42 6.67
C PHE A 149 -28.42 -13.23 7.52
N TYR A 150 -28.35 -13.44 8.82
CA TYR A 150 -28.02 -12.40 9.80
C TYR A 150 -26.59 -12.57 10.29
N VAL A 151 -25.70 -11.72 9.82
CA VAL A 151 -24.30 -11.68 10.27
C VAL A 151 -24.20 -10.73 11.46
N ASN A 152 -24.30 -11.29 12.66
CA ASN A 152 -24.31 -10.50 13.89
C ASN A 152 -22.92 -10.43 14.51
N GLN A 153 -22.42 -9.21 14.70
CA GLN A 153 -21.20 -8.94 15.44
C GLN A 153 -21.55 -8.37 16.82
N GLY A 154 -21.32 -9.15 17.87
CA GLY A 154 -21.14 -8.59 19.21
C GLY A 154 -22.38 -8.34 20.06
N ARG A 155 -23.58 -8.82 19.74
CA ARG A 155 -24.69 -8.81 20.68
C ARG A 155 -25.11 -10.23 21.02
N GLN A 156 -24.67 -10.71 22.17
CA GLN A 156 -25.07 -12.02 22.65
C GLN A 156 -26.58 -12.02 22.98
N GLY A 157 -27.27 -13.06 22.53
CA GLY A 157 -28.65 -13.36 22.96
C GLY A 157 -29.76 -12.72 22.13
N TRP A 158 -29.47 -12.08 21.00
CA TRP A 158 -30.48 -11.67 20.04
C TRP A 158 -30.37 -12.52 18.76
N THR A 159 -31.34 -13.37 18.55
CA THR A 159 -31.42 -14.26 17.37
C THR A 159 -32.79 -14.08 16.73
N PRO A 160 -32.85 -13.54 15.49
CA PRO A 160 -34.09 -13.55 14.71
C PRO A 160 -34.55 -15.00 14.41
N ASP A 161 -35.87 -15.24 14.49
CA ASP A 161 -36.44 -16.54 14.23
C ASP A 161 -36.73 -16.80 12.74
N ASP A 162 -36.60 -15.78 11.91
CA ASP A 162 -37.00 -15.76 10.49
C ASP A 162 -35.84 -15.92 9.52
N GLY A 163 -34.71 -16.42 9.96
CA GLY A 163 -33.54 -16.61 9.11
C GLY A 163 -32.38 -17.38 9.76
N THR A 164 -31.29 -17.48 9.05
CA THR A 164 -30.05 -18.11 9.52
C THR A 164 -29.17 -17.09 10.23
N ASN A 165 -28.88 -17.36 11.51
CA ASN A 165 -27.97 -16.52 12.29
C ASN A 165 -26.53 -17.00 12.16
N LEU A 166 -25.65 -16.05 11.91
CA LEU A 166 -24.19 -16.19 11.89
C LEU A 166 -23.62 -15.31 12.99
N ASP A 167 -23.44 -15.88 14.16
CA ASP A 167 -22.87 -15.15 15.30
C ASP A 167 -21.35 -15.05 15.16
N VAL A 168 -20.90 -13.85 14.91
CA VAL A 168 -19.48 -13.50 14.76
C VAL A 168 -18.99 -13.00 16.12
N ILE A 169 -18.67 -13.91 17.02
CA ILE A 169 -18.25 -13.61 18.39
C ILE A 169 -16.73 -13.68 18.48
N GLN A 170 -16.11 -12.65 19.07
CA GLN A 170 -14.67 -12.63 19.32
C GLN A 170 -14.30 -13.58 20.46
N ASP A 171 -13.35 -14.47 20.20
CA ASP A 171 -12.72 -15.33 21.24
C ASP A 171 -11.63 -14.55 21.99
N PHE A 172 -12.05 -13.72 22.95
CA PHE A 172 -11.12 -12.96 23.79
C PHE A 172 -10.16 -13.84 24.61
N PRO A 173 -10.59 -14.99 25.18
CA PRO A 173 -9.65 -15.92 25.82
C PRO A 173 -8.49 -16.31 24.92
N ARG A 174 -8.76 -16.68 23.67
CA ARG A 174 -7.73 -17.05 22.69
C ARG A 174 -6.93 -15.83 22.24
N ALA A 175 -7.57 -14.70 22.02
CA ALA A 175 -6.89 -13.46 21.66
C ALA A 175 -5.84 -13.05 22.70
N LEU A 176 -6.22 -13.07 24.00
CA LEU A 176 -5.29 -12.77 25.08
C LEU A 176 -4.18 -13.83 25.22
N ALA A 177 -4.50 -15.11 24.98
CA ALA A 177 -3.48 -16.17 24.98
C ALA A 177 -2.44 -15.96 23.88
N VAL A 178 -2.87 -15.59 22.68
CA VAL A 178 -1.97 -15.26 21.57
C VAL A 178 -1.10 -14.07 21.91
N ILE A 179 -1.66 -12.99 22.46
CA ILE A 179 -0.90 -11.81 22.88
C ILE A 179 0.18 -12.19 23.92
N ALA A 180 -0.21 -12.95 24.95
CA ALA A 180 0.72 -13.38 25.99
C ALA A 180 1.82 -14.32 25.45
N GLN A 181 1.51 -15.09 24.41
CA GLN A 181 2.48 -15.97 23.74
C GLN A 181 3.51 -15.18 22.92
N VAL A 182 3.06 -14.17 22.16
CA VAL A 182 3.93 -13.42 21.25
C VAL A 182 4.70 -12.30 21.95
N THR A 183 4.27 -11.93 23.17
CA THR A 183 4.90 -10.90 24.02
C THR A 183 5.16 -11.45 25.44
N PRO A 184 6.16 -12.32 25.63
CA PRO A 184 6.40 -12.99 26.93
C PRO A 184 6.67 -12.02 28.10
N GLU A 185 7.22 -10.86 27.80
CA GLU A 185 7.61 -9.84 28.80
C GLU A 185 6.45 -8.89 29.15
N LEU A 186 5.26 -9.13 28.62
CA LEU A 186 4.07 -8.28 28.81
C LEU A 186 3.66 -8.22 30.28
N ARG A 187 3.49 -6.99 30.79
CA ARG A 187 3.03 -6.71 32.15
C ARG A 187 1.76 -5.86 32.19
N HIS A 188 1.49 -5.12 31.11
CA HIS A 188 0.40 -4.17 31.07
C HIS A 188 -0.30 -4.19 29.70
N ILE A 189 -1.62 -4.21 29.71
CA ILE A 189 -2.45 -4.06 28.49
C ILE A 189 -3.41 -2.90 28.71
N ALA A 190 -3.26 -1.86 27.89
CA ALA A 190 -4.26 -0.82 27.76
C ALA A 190 -5.33 -1.27 26.75
N VAL A 191 -6.58 -1.33 27.20
CA VAL A 191 -7.72 -1.75 26.37
C VAL A 191 -8.49 -0.51 25.92
N VAL A 192 -8.46 -0.21 24.62
CA VAL A 192 -9.21 0.88 24.03
C VAL A 192 -10.56 0.37 23.56
N GLY A 193 -11.62 0.98 24.06
CA GLY A 193 -13.01 0.73 23.67
C GLY A 193 -13.75 2.03 23.43
N ASP A 194 -15.04 1.94 23.07
CA ASP A 194 -15.90 3.10 22.90
C ASP A 194 -17.14 3.08 23.82
N THR A 195 -17.90 4.18 23.81
CA THR A 195 -19.09 4.37 24.64
C THR A 195 -20.35 3.78 24.03
N THR A 196 -20.31 3.13 22.88
CA THR A 196 -21.46 2.47 22.27
C THR A 196 -21.91 1.25 23.09
N ALA A 197 -23.15 0.81 22.93
CA ALA A 197 -23.63 -0.41 23.59
C ALA A 197 -22.73 -1.62 23.23
N ARG A 198 -22.38 -1.73 21.96
CA ARG A 198 -21.48 -2.79 21.46
C ARG A 198 -20.08 -2.71 22.07
N GLY A 199 -19.49 -1.51 22.12
CA GLY A 199 -18.17 -1.30 22.75
C GLY A 199 -18.16 -1.75 24.20
N ARG A 200 -19.20 -1.39 24.96
CA ARG A 200 -19.35 -1.83 26.36
C ARG A 200 -19.46 -3.36 26.50
N ASP A 201 -20.24 -4.01 25.63
CA ASP A 201 -20.38 -5.47 25.64
C ASP A 201 -19.03 -6.17 25.36
N TRP A 202 -18.27 -5.65 24.41
CA TRP A 202 -16.94 -6.17 24.08
C TRP A 202 -15.93 -5.96 25.20
N VAL A 203 -15.90 -4.76 25.80
CA VAL A 203 -15.04 -4.48 26.96
C VAL A 203 -15.41 -5.40 28.13
N ALA A 204 -16.70 -5.64 28.39
CA ALA A 204 -17.16 -6.54 29.45
C ALA A 204 -16.72 -7.99 29.18
N ALA A 205 -16.85 -8.48 27.95
CA ALA A 205 -16.44 -9.82 27.56
C ALA A 205 -14.90 -9.99 27.67
N LEU A 206 -14.14 -8.98 27.24
CA LEU A 206 -12.69 -8.97 27.39
C LEU A 206 -12.28 -8.95 28.87
N ARG A 207 -12.94 -8.14 29.68
CA ARG A 207 -12.69 -8.07 31.15
C ARG A 207 -12.89 -9.45 31.81
N LYS A 208 -13.93 -10.19 31.39
CA LYS A 208 -14.16 -11.56 31.86
C LYS A 208 -13.01 -12.51 31.45
N ALA A 209 -12.53 -12.40 30.22
CA ALA A 209 -11.39 -13.19 29.74
C ALA A 209 -10.08 -12.82 30.45
N ALA A 210 -9.87 -11.53 30.73
CA ALA A 210 -8.70 -10.97 31.39
C ALA A 210 -8.52 -11.47 32.85
N ALA A 211 -9.60 -11.91 33.51
CA ALA A 211 -9.55 -12.44 34.86
C ALA A 211 -8.55 -13.61 35.02
N ARG A 212 -8.29 -14.38 33.99
CA ARG A 212 -7.29 -15.47 33.98
C ARG A 212 -5.83 -14.98 34.10
N TYR A 213 -5.59 -13.69 33.89
CA TYR A 213 -4.26 -13.09 33.90
C TYR A 213 -4.03 -12.19 35.12
N GLN A 214 -4.95 -12.20 36.10
CA GLN A 214 -4.79 -11.46 37.38
C GLN A 214 -3.48 -11.82 38.07
N GLY A 215 -2.78 -10.81 38.58
CA GLY A 215 -1.47 -10.93 39.23
C GLY A 215 -0.29 -11.07 38.25
N ARG A 216 -0.53 -11.29 36.97
CA ARG A 216 0.52 -11.38 35.94
C ARG A 216 0.51 -10.22 34.98
N ILE A 217 -0.66 -9.79 34.53
CA ILE A 217 -0.83 -8.68 33.60
C ILE A 217 -1.85 -7.70 34.19
N VAL A 218 -1.51 -6.44 34.19
CA VAL A 218 -2.41 -5.34 34.57
C VAL A 218 -3.20 -4.93 33.33
N PHE A 219 -4.54 -4.83 33.49
CA PHE A 219 -5.42 -4.34 32.44
C PHE A 219 -5.96 -2.97 32.80
N ASP A 220 -5.70 -2.00 31.96
CA ASP A 220 -6.23 -0.63 32.07
C ASP A 220 -7.28 -0.42 30.96
N TYR A 221 -8.49 -0.01 31.33
CA TYR A 221 -9.60 0.10 30.39
C TYR A 221 -9.85 1.56 30.03
N TRP A 222 -9.61 1.87 28.78
CA TRP A 222 -9.73 3.19 28.18
C TRP A 222 -11.00 3.29 27.33
N ASP A 223 -12.15 3.07 27.97
CA ASP A 223 -13.47 3.08 27.36
C ASP A 223 -14.24 4.40 27.57
N LYS A 224 -13.61 5.38 28.27
CA LYS A 224 -14.17 6.68 28.62
C LYS A 224 -13.18 7.81 28.41
N LEU A 225 -12.49 7.81 27.29
CA LEU A 225 -11.50 8.82 26.96
C LEU A 225 -11.90 9.55 25.68
N THR A 226 -11.47 10.81 25.60
CA THR A 226 -11.47 11.57 24.36
C THR A 226 -10.35 11.11 23.46
N LEU A 227 -10.42 11.45 22.18
CA LEU A 227 -9.33 11.10 21.24
C LEU A 227 -7.98 11.69 21.65
N ASP A 228 -7.98 12.92 22.19
CA ASP A 228 -6.74 13.57 22.61
C ASP A 228 -6.14 12.87 23.84
N GLU A 229 -6.97 12.46 24.80
CA GLU A 229 -6.51 11.66 25.93
C GLU A 229 -5.99 10.30 25.49
N LEU A 230 -6.63 9.64 24.51
CA LEU A 230 -6.15 8.39 23.94
C LEU A 230 -4.77 8.56 23.30
N ARG A 231 -4.56 9.64 22.56
CA ARG A 231 -3.27 9.99 21.95
C ARG A 231 -2.18 10.13 23.01
N HIS A 232 -2.41 11.00 23.98
CA HIS A 232 -1.43 11.25 25.04
C HIS A 232 -1.09 10.00 25.85
N ARG A 233 -2.10 9.20 26.21
CA ARG A 233 -1.87 7.97 26.95
C ARG A 233 -1.13 6.92 26.12
N THR A 234 -1.42 6.85 24.82
CA THR A 234 -0.72 5.93 23.90
C THR A 234 0.76 6.29 23.78
N GLU A 235 1.07 7.57 23.67
CA GLU A 235 2.45 8.06 23.63
C GLU A 235 3.21 7.77 24.95
N ALA A 236 2.51 7.73 26.07
CA ALA A 236 3.06 7.50 27.40
C ALA A 236 3.29 6.01 27.73
N LEU A 237 2.81 5.08 26.90
CA LEU A 237 3.00 3.65 27.16
C LEU A 237 4.46 3.24 27.04
N GLY A 238 4.99 2.65 28.10
CA GLY A 238 6.37 2.18 28.20
C GLY A 238 6.57 0.72 27.78
N ALA A 239 7.82 0.30 27.77
CA ALA A 239 8.21 -1.08 27.50
C ALA A 239 7.49 -2.08 28.43
N GLY A 240 7.16 -3.26 27.90
CA GLY A 240 6.37 -4.26 28.62
C GLY A 240 4.87 -3.98 28.61
N SER A 241 4.43 -2.94 27.91
CA SER A 241 3.01 -2.65 27.67
C SER A 241 2.58 -3.06 26.25
N ALA A 242 1.28 -3.26 26.09
CA ALA A 242 0.65 -3.40 24.79
C ALA A 242 -0.68 -2.65 24.81
N LEU A 243 -1.16 -2.28 23.62
CA LEU A 243 -2.49 -1.71 23.45
C LEU A 243 -3.38 -2.75 22.77
N TYR A 244 -4.57 -2.98 23.33
CA TYR A 244 -5.60 -3.79 22.69
C TYR A 244 -6.72 -2.89 22.18
N LEU A 245 -6.78 -2.72 20.87
CA LEU A 245 -7.71 -1.81 20.21
C LEU A 245 -8.96 -2.54 19.75
N LEU A 246 -10.08 -2.22 20.37
CA LEU A 246 -11.42 -2.55 19.88
C LEU A 246 -11.89 -1.50 18.87
N PRO A 247 -12.84 -1.81 17.98
CA PRO A 247 -13.40 -0.83 17.07
C PRO A 247 -14.03 0.34 17.82
N VAL A 248 -13.53 1.56 17.60
CA VAL A 248 -14.01 2.80 18.22
C VAL A 248 -14.79 3.61 17.20
N TYR A 249 -16.07 3.86 17.47
CA TYR A 249 -16.98 4.64 16.60
C TYR A 249 -17.34 5.98 17.21
N ARG A 250 -17.22 6.11 18.54
CA ARG A 250 -17.49 7.35 19.28
C ARG A 250 -16.52 7.47 20.45
N ASP A 251 -16.02 8.65 20.65
CA ASP A 251 -15.28 9.00 21.87
C ASP A 251 -16.22 9.34 23.03
N MET A 252 -15.66 9.70 24.19
CA MET A 252 -16.44 10.07 25.37
C MET A 252 -17.29 11.34 25.19
N GLN A 253 -16.86 12.26 24.35
CA GLN A 253 -17.61 13.49 24.05
C GLN A 253 -18.71 13.25 23.01
N GLY A 254 -18.82 12.00 22.49
CA GLY A 254 -19.77 11.64 21.43
C GLY A 254 -19.31 12.03 20.03
N ALA A 255 -18.07 12.49 19.89
CA ALA A 255 -17.48 12.74 18.59
C ALA A 255 -17.41 11.44 17.77
N ARG A 256 -17.86 11.51 16.54
CA ARG A 256 -17.91 10.36 15.63
C ARG A 256 -16.56 10.19 14.95
N VAL A 257 -16.06 8.96 14.97
CA VAL A 257 -14.78 8.60 14.38
C VAL A 257 -14.90 7.32 13.57
N THR A 258 -13.97 7.09 12.68
CA THR A 258 -13.88 5.80 11.99
C THR A 258 -12.83 4.93 12.69
N PRO A 259 -13.13 3.64 12.96
CA PRO A 259 -12.17 2.77 13.62
C PRO A 259 -10.82 2.67 12.92
N PRO A 260 -10.73 2.65 11.56
CA PRO A 260 -9.45 2.68 10.86
C PRO A 260 -8.64 3.96 11.07
N ASP A 261 -9.29 5.13 11.21
CA ASP A 261 -8.57 6.37 11.44
C ASP A 261 -8.00 6.41 12.86
N VAL A 262 -8.77 5.94 13.85
CA VAL A 262 -8.27 5.78 15.22
C VAL A 262 -7.09 4.81 15.25
N ALA A 263 -7.20 3.67 14.59
CA ALA A 263 -6.11 2.68 14.51
C ALA A 263 -4.84 3.27 13.89
N ARG A 264 -4.98 4.01 12.80
CA ARG A 264 -3.88 4.68 12.11
C ARG A 264 -3.22 5.75 12.97
N ASP A 265 -4.03 6.58 13.61
CA ASP A 265 -3.53 7.66 14.48
C ASP A 265 -2.77 7.10 15.69
N LEU A 266 -3.32 6.09 16.37
CA LEU A 266 -2.64 5.44 17.49
C LEU A 266 -1.39 4.68 17.04
N ALA A 267 -1.41 4.00 15.90
CA ALA A 267 -0.26 3.27 15.38
C ALA A 267 0.93 4.18 15.03
N ALA A 268 0.63 5.38 14.52
CA ALA A 268 1.65 6.39 14.23
C ALA A 268 2.37 6.91 15.49
N ARG A 269 1.71 6.85 16.65
CA ARG A 269 2.20 7.39 17.93
C ARG A 269 2.74 6.33 18.87
N SER A 270 2.28 5.09 18.74
CA SER A 270 2.58 4.04 19.70
C SER A 270 4.02 3.55 19.61
N ALA A 271 4.69 3.53 20.76
CA ALA A 271 5.98 2.87 20.93
C ALA A 271 5.84 1.37 21.29
N VAL A 272 4.61 0.90 21.54
CA VAL A 272 4.30 -0.47 21.95
C VAL A 272 3.38 -1.17 20.93
N PRO A 273 3.35 -2.50 20.89
CA PRO A 273 2.53 -3.23 19.95
C PRO A 273 1.03 -2.95 20.19
N ILE A 274 0.30 -2.71 19.10
CA ILE A 274 -1.14 -2.57 19.10
C ILE A 274 -1.75 -3.85 18.55
N PHE A 275 -2.48 -4.56 19.40
CA PHE A 275 -3.29 -5.71 18.99
C PHE A 275 -4.73 -5.29 18.75
N THR A 276 -5.47 -6.05 17.96
CA THR A 276 -6.87 -5.73 17.65
C THR A 276 -7.74 -6.99 17.62
N SER A 277 -9.06 -6.77 17.56
CA SER A 277 -10.08 -7.82 17.54
C SER A 277 -10.65 -8.12 16.17
N VAL A 278 -10.38 -7.27 15.16
CA VAL A 278 -10.94 -7.42 13.82
C VAL A 278 -9.89 -7.18 12.74
N GLU A 279 -9.95 -7.99 11.68
CA GLU A 279 -8.99 -7.97 10.57
C GLU A 279 -8.86 -6.58 9.92
N SER A 280 -9.97 -5.86 9.76
CA SER A 280 -9.99 -4.55 9.10
C SER A 280 -9.24 -3.44 9.84
N LEU A 281 -8.83 -3.68 11.09
CA LEU A 281 -7.98 -2.77 11.86
C LEU A 281 -6.50 -3.14 11.83
N ILE A 282 -6.12 -4.23 11.15
CA ILE A 282 -4.71 -4.56 10.94
C ILE A 282 -4.19 -3.68 9.80
N LEU A 283 -3.89 -2.46 10.18
CA LEU A 283 -3.27 -1.45 9.34
C LEU A 283 -1.77 -1.40 9.65
N PRO A 284 -0.94 -0.81 8.79
CA PRO A 284 0.47 -0.66 9.06
C PRO A 284 0.75 -0.03 10.42
N GLY A 285 1.59 -0.69 11.20
CA GLY A 285 1.89 -0.33 12.58
C GLY A 285 0.96 -0.95 13.63
N VAL A 286 -0.14 -1.59 13.23
CA VAL A 286 -0.99 -2.42 14.11
C VAL A 286 -0.51 -3.87 14.02
N ALA A 287 -0.14 -4.46 15.14
CA ALA A 287 0.45 -5.79 15.15
C ALA A 287 -0.50 -6.89 14.66
N GLY A 288 -1.79 -6.78 14.97
CA GLY A 288 -2.78 -7.79 14.63
C GLY A 288 -3.26 -8.57 15.84
N GLY A 289 -3.28 -9.89 15.77
CA GLY A 289 -3.70 -10.79 16.85
C GLY A 289 -4.61 -11.93 16.40
N HIS A 290 -5.34 -12.53 17.35
CA HIS A 290 -6.43 -13.44 17.02
C HIS A 290 -7.71 -12.65 16.81
N VAL A 291 -8.14 -12.52 15.57
CA VAL A 291 -9.14 -11.55 15.12
C VAL A 291 -10.32 -12.25 14.45
N ILE A 292 -11.44 -11.55 14.41
CA ILE A 292 -12.52 -11.88 13.48
C ILE A 292 -12.03 -11.56 12.07
N SER A 293 -11.97 -12.57 11.22
CA SER A 293 -11.53 -12.41 9.82
C SER A 293 -12.73 -12.10 8.93
N ALA A 294 -12.73 -10.91 8.32
CA ALA A 294 -13.74 -10.49 7.37
C ALA A 294 -13.75 -11.40 6.11
N ASP A 295 -12.59 -11.83 5.67
CA ASP A 295 -12.45 -12.79 4.56
C ASP A 295 -13.15 -14.12 4.88
N LYS A 296 -12.91 -14.70 6.07
CA LYS A 296 -13.57 -15.93 6.50
C LYS A 296 -15.07 -15.78 6.71
N VAL A 297 -15.52 -14.62 7.21
CA VAL A 297 -16.95 -14.29 7.26
C VAL A 297 -17.54 -14.34 5.86
N GLY A 298 -16.91 -13.70 4.89
CA GLY A 298 -17.34 -13.72 3.49
C GLY A 298 -17.39 -15.13 2.90
N ARG A 299 -16.35 -15.94 3.10
CA ARG A 299 -16.32 -17.36 2.67
C ARG A 299 -17.44 -18.17 3.31
N THR A 300 -17.68 -17.96 4.60
CA THR A 300 -18.77 -18.65 5.32
C THR A 300 -20.13 -18.30 4.75
N ILE A 301 -20.39 -17.02 4.47
CA ILE A 301 -21.61 -16.56 3.80
C ILE A 301 -21.78 -17.27 2.44
N ALA A 302 -20.71 -17.27 1.63
CA ALA A 302 -20.75 -17.91 0.31
C ALA A 302 -21.04 -19.40 0.38
N ARG A 303 -20.46 -20.13 1.36
CA ARG A 303 -20.73 -21.56 1.59
C ARG A 303 -22.19 -21.81 1.94
N ILE A 304 -22.76 -20.99 2.82
CA ILE A 304 -24.16 -21.10 3.21
C ILE A 304 -25.09 -20.81 2.04
N LEU A 305 -24.79 -19.79 1.22
CA LEU A 305 -25.52 -19.52 -0.02
C LEU A 305 -25.48 -20.70 -0.99
N GLN A 306 -24.42 -21.50 -0.95
CA GLN A 306 -24.29 -22.75 -1.71
C GLN A 306 -24.99 -23.96 -1.04
N GLY A 307 -25.65 -23.80 0.11
CA GLY A 307 -26.24 -24.87 0.88
C GLY A 307 -25.22 -25.76 1.62
N ARG A 308 -24.02 -25.24 1.86
CA ARG A 308 -22.92 -25.96 2.54
C ARG A 308 -22.82 -25.55 4.01
N ALA A 309 -22.26 -26.42 4.84
CA ALA A 309 -21.95 -26.09 6.23
C ALA A 309 -20.94 -24.92 6.33
N PRO A 310 -21.04 -24.10 7.39
CA PRO A 310 -20.01 -23.13 7.74
C PRO A 310 -18.61 -23.76 7.78
N ASP A 311 -17.57 -22.91 7.66
CA ASP A 311 -16.20 -23.39 7.75
C ASP A 311 -15.93 -24.00 9.14
N PRO A 312 -15.43 -25.27 9.23
CA PRO A 312 -15.06 -25.86 10.51
C PRO A 312 -14.00 -25.05 11.27
N GLY A 313 -13.16 -24.29 10.57
CA GLY A 313 -12.17 -23.39 11.16
C GLY A 313 -12.74 -22.10 11.76
N GLY A 314 -14.07 -21.91 11.65
CA GLY A 314 -14.75 -20.72 12.16
C GLY A 314 -14.42 -19.45 11.39
N MET A 315 -14.94 -18.32 11.89
CA MET A 315 -14.78 -16.99 11.29
C MET A 315 -13.64 -16.19 11.92
N GLN A 316 -12.78 -16.85 12.69
CA GLN A 316 -11.64 -16.22 13.35
C GLN A 316 -10.33 -16.76 12.83
N GLU A 317 -9.29 -15.95 12.93
CA GLU A 317 -7.97 -16.31 12.46
C GLU A 317 -6.91 -15.51 13.24
N THR A 318 -5.72 -16.09 13.36
CA THR A 318 -4.57 -15.36 13.89
C THR A 318 -3.86 -14.70 12.73
N ILE A 319 -3.86 -13.36 12.74
CA ILE A 319 -3.31 -12.55 11.67
C ILE A 319 -2.37 -11.52 12.27
N PHE A 320 -1.18 -11.39 11.70
CA PHE A 320 -0.20 -10.38 12.09
C PHE A 320 0.29 -9.60 10.88
N ASP A 321 0.62 -8.33 11.12
CA ASP A 321 1.37 -7.49 10.20
C ASP A 321 2.86 -7.74 10.37
N ASP A 322 3.56 -8.11 9.30
CA ASP A 322 4.97 -8.46 9.38
C ASP A 322 5.85 -7.27 9.81
N GLY A 323 5.52 -6.06 9.34
CA GLY A 323 6.22 -4.84 9.76
C GLY A 323 6.15 -4.61 11.26
N ALA A 324 4.97 -4.84 11.83
CA ALA A 324 4.78 -4.71 13.26
C ALA A 324 5.43 -5.87 14.03
N VAL A 325 5.40 -7.10 13.51
CA VAL A 325 6.08 -8.26 14.12
C VAL A 325 7.56 -7.94 14.35
N GLN A 326 8.22 -7.37 13.37
CA GLN A 326 9.64 -7.07 13.50
C GLN A 326 9.90 -5.78 14.27
N ARG A 327 9.08 -4.73 14.03
CA ARG A 327 9.21 -3.47 14.77
C ARG A 327 9.18 -3.68 16.28
N PHE A 328 8.27 -4.55 16.72
CA PHE A 328 8.04 -4.80 18.14
C PHE A 328 8.72 -6.07 18.65
N GLY A 329 9.45 -6.79 17.80
CA GLY A 329 10.16 -8.01 18.19
C GLY A 329 9.23 -9.12 18.66
N LEU A 330 8.03 -9.26 18.06
CA LEU A 330 7.07 -10.29 18.45
C LEU A 330 7.63 -11.68 18.12
N ARG A 331 7.54 -12.60 19.08
CA ARG A 331 8.13 -13.94 18.96
C ARG A 331 7.06 -15.03 19.19
N ASN A 332 7.42 -16.26 18.87
CA ASN A 332 6.56 -17.42 19.13
C ASN A 332 5.15 -17.30 18.52
N LEU A 333 5.07 -16.82 17.28
CA LEU A 333 3.80 -16.75 16.56
C LEU A 333 3.16 -18.15 16.52
N PRO A 334 1.85 -18.25 16.78
CA PRO A 334 1.15 -19.53 16.73
C PRO A 334 1.25 -20.19 15.34
N ALA A 335 1.25 -21.52 15.31
CA ALA A 335 1.17 -22.26 14.05
C ALA A 335 -0.12 -21.92 13.29
N GLY A 336 -0.03 -21.74 11.97
CA GLY A 336 -1.16 -21.33 11.12
C GLY A 336 -1.46 -19.84 11.17
N THR A 337 -0.57 -19.02 11.74
CA THR A 337 -0.67 -17.55 11.67
C THR A 337 -0.55 -17.07 10.22
N ARG A 338 -1.52 -16.28 9.78
CA ARG A 338 -1.43 -15.56 8.50
C ARG A 338 -0.70 -14.23 8.72
N ILE A 339 0.33 -14.01 7.93
CA ILE A 339 1.09 -12.77 8.00
C ILE A 339 0.73 -11.90 6.80
N LEU A 340 0.31 -10.66 7.10
CA LEU A 340 0.00 -9.64 6.10
C LEU A 340 1.25 -8.86 5.73
N ASN A 341 1.18 -8.23 4.56
CA ASN A 341 2.19 -7.29 4.08
C ASN A 341 3.60 -7.89 3.98
N GLN A 342 3.70 -9.23 3.87
CA GLN A 342 4.97 -9.83 3.49
C GLN A 342 5.36 -9.32 2.10
N PRO A 343 6.52 -8.71 1.93
CA PRO A 343 6.98 -8.35 0.61
C PRO A 343 7.17 -9.64 -0.18
N GLN A 344 6.47 -9.72 -1.26
CA GLN A 344 6.80 -10.70 -2.27
C GLN A 344 8.18 -10.30 -2.79
N GLY A 345 9.18 -11.14 -2.59
CA GLY A 345 10.53 -10.91 -3.09
C GLY A 345 10.46 -10.54 -4.58
N LEU A 346 11.31 -9.64 -5.03
CA LEU A 346 11.39 -9.23 -6.45
C LEU A 346 11.40 -10.45 -7.39
N TRP A 347 11.97 -11.55 -6.93
CA TRP A 347 11.99 -12.81 -7.68
C TRP A 347 10.61 -13.42 -7.86
N THR A 348 9.76 -13.45 -6.80
CA THR A 348 8.40 -14.03 -6.87
C THR A 348 7.47 -13.22 -7.78
N LEU A 349 7.63 -11.90 -7.80
CA LEU A 349 6.82 -11.00 -8.63
C LEU A 349 7.30 -10.93 -10.09
N TYR A 350 8.62 -11.01 -10.30
CA TYR A 350 9.22 -10.65 -11.59
C TYR A 350 10.11 -11.74 -12.20
N HIS A 351 10.12 -12.99 -11.67
CA HIS A 351 10.99 -14.05 -12.18
C HIS A 351 10.81 -14.29 -13.69
N THR A 352 9.59 -14.23 -14.20
CA THR A 352 9.32 -14.38 -15.62
C THR A 352 9.87 -13.22 -16.45
N GLN A 353 9.69 -11.98 -15.98
CA GLN A 353 10.24 -10.78 -16.62
C GLN A 353 11.76 -10.74 -16.50
N ILE A 354 12.31 -11.13 -15.35
CA ILE A 354 13.76 -11.22 -15.14
C ILE A 354 14.36 -12.30 -16.05
N ILE A 355 13.75 -13.49 -16.11
CA ILE A 355 14.19 -14.57 -17.00
C ILE A 355 14.05 -14.14 -18.46
N ALA A 356 12.94 -13.54 -18.85
CA ALA A 356 12.74 -13.02 -20.20
C ALA A 356 13.77 -11.92 -20.55
N GLY A 357 14.04 -11.00 -19.62
CA GLY A 357 15.07 -9.97 -19.78
C GLY A 357 16.48 -10.54 -19.91
N LEU A 358 16.83 -11.51 -19.05
CA LEU A 358 18.12 -12.21 -19.12
C LEU A 358 18.24 -13.05 -20.39
N SER A 359 17.16 -13.72 -20.81
CA SER A 359 17.13 -14.49 -22.06
C SER A 359 17.28 -13.58 -23.29
N LEU A 360 16.64 -12.40 -23.27
CA LEU A 360 16.79 -11.40 -24.30
C LEU A 360 18.21 -10.83 -24.36
N LEU A 361 18.80 -10.55 -23.19
CA LEU A 361 20.20 -10.12 -23.10
C LEU A 361 21.18 -11.20 -23.59
N ALA A 362 20.92 -12.46 -23.24
CA ALA A 362 21.73 -13.60 -23.74
C ALA A 362 21.57 -13.76 -25.24
N LEU A 363 20.37 -13.62 -25.80
CA LEU A 363 20.12 -13.65 -27.22
C LEU A 363 20.80 -12.48 -27.94
N GLN A 364 20.72 -11.27 -27.38
CA GLN A 364 21.43 -10.10 -27.92
C GLN A 364 22.95 -10.30 -27.88
N ALA A 365 23.49 -10.85 -26.78
CA ALA A 365 24.90 -11.15 -26.66
C ALA A 365 25.34 -12.23 -27.69
N ALA A 366 24.53 -13.28 -27.88
CA ALA A 366 24.76 -14.31 -28.88
C ALA A 366 24.69 -13.77 -30.33
N LEU A 367 23.71 -12.91 -30.60
CA LEU A 367 23.57 -12.22 -31.88
C LEU A 367 24.74 -11.26 -32.15
N ILE A 368 25.18 -10.52 -31.12
CA ILE A 368 26.36 -9.66 -31.21
C ILE A 368 27.60 -10.49 -31.44
N ALA A 369 27.77 -11.62 -30.75
CA ALA A 369 28.90 -12.52 -30.95
C ALA A 369 28.90 -13.13 -32.37
N ALA A 370 27.74 -13.60 -32.85
CA ALA A 370 27.58 -14.11 -34.19
C ALA A 370 27.84 -13.04 -35.27
N LEU A 371 27.36 -11.82 -35.04
CA LEU A 371 27.60 -10.69 -35.92
C LEU A 371 29.08 -10.28 -35.93
N VAL A 372 29.73 -10.30 -34.76
CA VAL A 372 31.16 -10.01 -34.63
C VAL A 372 31.98 -11.05 -35.35
N LEU A 373 31.63 -12.35 -35.22
CA LEU A 373 32.32 -13.45 -35.94
C LEU A 373 32.12 -13.35 -37.46
N ALA A 374 30.91 -13.04 -37.92
CA ALA A 374 30.59 -12.84 -39.33
C ALA A 374 31.30 -11.62 -39.92
N LEU A 375 31.38 -10.52 -39.15
CA LEU A 375 32.12 -9.33 -39.56
C LEU A 375 33.64 -9.55 -39.56
N ARG A 376 34.15 -10.34 -38.59
CA ARG A 376 35.58 -10.73 -38.60
C ARG A 376 35.94 -11.60 -39.82
N GLY A 377 35.09 -12.59 -40.16
CA GLY A 377 35.30 -13.40 -41.37
C GLY A 377 35.27 -12.57 -42.67
N ARG A 378 34.37 -11.60 -42.77
CA ARG A 378 34.33 -10.66 -43.91
C ARG A 378 35.51 -9.72 -43.97
N ARG A 379 35.97 -9.24 -42.80
CA ARG A 379 37.14 -8.35 -42.72
C ARG A 379 38.44 -9.01 -43.10
N ALA A 380 38.61 -10.30 -42.77
CA ALA A 380 39.80 -11.06 -43.18
C ALA A 380 39.99 -11.11 -44.71
N THR A 381 38.88 -11.07 -45.45
CA THR A 381 38.90 -11.08 -46.92
C THR A 381 39.13 -9.68 -47.54
N LEU A 382 38.81 -8.63 -46.81
CA LEU A 382 38.94 -7.23 -47.27
C LEU A 382 40.18 -6.50 -46.70
N ALA A 383 40.78 -7.09 -45.64
CA ALA A 383 41.86 -6.43 -44.88
C ALA A 383 43.20 -6.32 -45.65
N ILE A 384 43.39 -7.05 -46.75
CA ILE A 384 44.65 -7.04 -47.52
C ILE A 384 44.84 -5.71 -48.28
N LEU A 385 43.79 -4.94 -48.51
CA LEU A 385 43.85 -3.76 -49.38
C LEU A 385 43.65 -2.38 -48.69
N ASN A 386 43.15 -2.35 -47.43
CA ASN A 386 42.83 -1.07 -46.77
C ASN A 386 43.35 -0.95 -45.33
N GLU A 387 44.26 -1.80 -44.92
CA GLU A 387 44.58 -2.05 -43.51
C GLU A 387 45.17 -0.86 -42.73
N GLU A 388 46.00 -0.08 -43.33
CA GLU A 388 46.70 0.98 -42.61
C GLU A 388 45.85 2.26 -42.40
N ARG A 389 45.04 2.57 -43.40
CA ARG A 389 44.21 3.79 -43.32
C ARG A 389 43.04 3.66 -42.38
N ASN A 390 42.34 2.51 -42.41
CA ASN A 390 41.17 2.30 -41.55
C ASN A 390 41.56 2.09 -40.07
N LYS A 391 42.73 1.56 -39.78
CA LYS A 391 43.21 1.36 -38.40
C LYS A 391 43.42 2.67 -37.62
N LEU A 392 43.84 3.71 -38.33
CA LEU A 392 44.08 4.99 -37.66
C LEU A 392 42.75 5.75 -37.37
N GLU A 393 41.84 5.75 -38.35
CA GLU A 393 40.53 6.42 -38.22
C GLU A 393 39.67 5.71 -37.15
N GLU A 394 39.72 4.36 -37.10
CA GLU A 394 38.97 3.58 -36.10
C GLU A 394 39.53 3.83 -34.69
N ARG A 395 40.86 3.96 -34.56
CA ARG A 395 41.49 4.27 -33.26
C ARG A 395 41.14 5.66 -32.72
N VAL A 396 41.07 6.64 -33.60
CA VAL A 396 40.68 8.01 -33.23
C VAL A 396 39.21 8.04 -32.82
N LEU A 397 38.31 7.40 -33.60
CA LEU A 397 36.88 7.38 -33.31
C LEU A 397 36.56 6.70 -31.97
N ARG A 398 37.18 5.53 -31.73
CA ARG A 398 37.01 4.80 -30.46
C ARG A 398 37.46 5.62 -29.25
N ARG A 399 38.62 6.28 -29.35
CA ARG A 399 39.16 7.13 -28.29
C ARG A 399 38.24 8.32 -27.99
N THR A 400 37.64 8.90 -29.03
CA THR A 400 36.69 10.01 -28.86
C THR A 400 35.38 9.54 -28.17
N LEU A 401 34.86 8.37 -28.57
CA LEU A 401 33.66 7.80 -27.96
C LEU A 401 33.91 7.34 -26.51
N GLU A 402 35.06 6.74 -26.23
CA GLU A 402 35.46 6.36 -24.86
C GLU A 402 35.54 7.60 -23.94
N LEU A 403 36.08 8.71 -24.44
CA LEU A 403 36.17 9.97 -23.70
C LEU A 403 34.78 10.58 -23.46
N LEU A 404 33.87 10.54 -24.45
CA LEU A 404 32.50 11.05 -24.30
C LEU A 404 31.69 10.24 -23.30
N VAL A 405 31.77 8.90 -23.37
CA VAL A 405 31.08 8.02 -22.43
C VAL A 405 31.65 8.14 -21.01
N ALA A 406 32.98 8.21 -20.88
CA ALA A 406 33.64 8.42 -19.60
C ALA A 406 33.26 9.77 -18.97
N ASN A 407 33.20 10.83 -19.79
CA ASN A 407 32.84 12.16 -19.34
C ASN A 407 31.38 12.25 -18.89
N SER A 408 30.44 11.67 -19.65
CA SER A 408 29.03 11.60 -19.31
C SER A 408 28.79 10.82 -17.99
N LYS A 409 29.50 9.69 -17.83
CA LYS A 409 29.43 8.89 -16.60
C LYS A 409 30.00 9.62 -15.38
N LEU A 410 31.07 10.36 -15.58
CA LEU A 410 31.66 11.21 -14.54
C LEU A 410 30.74 12.36 -14.12
N GLU A 411 30.08 13.02 -15.06
CA GLU A 411 29.08 14.06 -14.75
C GLU A 411 27.88 13.51 -13.99
N GLN A 412 27.36 12.35 -14.39
CA GLN A 412 26.23 11.74 -13.72
C GLN A 412 26.59 11.34 -12.28
N GLN A 413 27.76 10.72 -12.08
CA GLN A 413 28.25 10.36 -10.72
C GLN A 413 28.54 11.58 -9.84
N ALA A 414 28.93 12.70 -10.45
CA ALA A 414 29.23 13.92 -9.71
C ALA A 414 27.98 14.67 -9.22
N THR A 415 26.80 14.43 -9.81
CA THR A 415 25.60 15.25 -9.59
C THR A 415 24.37 14.48 -9.13
N THR A 416 24.38 13.14 -9.15
CA THR A 416 23.23 12.30 -8.79
C THR A 416 23.55 11.46 -7.55
N ASP A 417 22.59 11.32 -6.66
CA ASP A 417 22.67 10.37 -5.55
C ASP A 417 22.39 8.96 -6.08
N PRO A 418 23.29 7.99 -5.85
CA PRO A 418 23.17 6.66 -6.43
C PRO A 418 22.04 5.81 -5.82
N LEU A 419 21.58 6.12 -4.62
CA LEU A 419 20.53 5.37 -3.96
C LEU A 419 19.15 5.82 -4.41
N THR A 420 18.95 7.13 -4.53
CA THR A 420 17.64 7.73 -4.78
C THR A 420 17.43 8.16 -6.22
N GLU A 421 18.51 8.23 -6.99
CA GLU A 421 18.53 8.82 -8.33
C GLU A 421 18.07 10.28 -8.38
N LEU A 422 17.91 10.93 -7.26
CA LEU A 422 17.71 12.37 -7.16
C LEU A 422 19.03 13.10 -7.38
N GLY A 423 18.98 14.42 -7.45
CA GLY A 423 20.19 15.23 -7.36
C GLY A 423 20.94 14.94 -6.05
N ASN A 424 22.27 14.96 -6.10
CA ASN A 424 23.07 14.98 -4.89
C ASN A 424 23.26 16.40 -4.36
N ARG A 425 23.89 16.53 -3.20
CA ARG A 425 24.19 17.81 -2.57
C ARG A 425 24.88 18.80 -3.53
N ARG A 426 25.84 18.32 -4.34
CA ARG A 426 26.57 19.15 -5.30
C ARG A 426 25.64 19.73 -6.37
N LYS A 427 24.78 18.91 -6.95
CA LYS A 427 23.78 19.35 -7.92
C LYS A 427 22.85 20.40 -7.33
N MET A 428 22.36 20.15 -6.11
CA MET A 428 21.46 21.08 -5.43
C MET A 428 22.14 22.43 -5.17
N THR A 429 23.38 22.43 -4.67
CA THR A 429 24.12 23.67 -4.41
C THR A 429 24.30 24.50 -5.67
N LEU A 430 24.64 23.86 -6.81
CA LEU A 430 24.77 24.55 -8.10
C LEU A 430 23.40 25.10 -8.56
N ARG A 431 22.33 24.32 -8.47
CA ARG A 431 20.99 24.79 -8.87
C ARG A 431 20.47 25.92 -8.02
N ILE A 432 20.69 25.89 -6.69
CA ILE A 432 20.31 27.01 -5.83
C ILE A 432 21.03 28.28 -6.25
N ALA A 433 22.36 28.21 -6.53
CA ALA A 433 23.12 29.36 -6.96
C ALA A 433 22.59 29.94 -8.29
N GLU A 434 22.33 29.07 -9.29
CA GLU A 434 21.75 29.47 -10.58
C GLU A 434 20.37 30.12 -10.43
N GLU A 435 19.50 29.53 -9.58
CA GLU A 435 18.13 30.02 -9.39
C GLU A 435 18.08 31.31 -8.53
N ILE A 436 19.02 31.50 -7.62
CA ILE A 436 19.21 32.80 -6.91
C ILE A 436 19.56 33.89 -7.91
N GLU A 437 20.57 33.67 -8.78
CA GLU A 437 20.94 34.64 -9.82
C GLU A 437 19.78 34.94 -10.77
N ARG A 438 19.01 33.88 -11.13
CA ARG A 438 17.84 34.01 -11.99
C ARG A 438 16.71 34.78 -11.29
N GLY A 439 16.42 34.46 -10.01
CA GLY A 439 15.42 35.16 -9.21
C GLY A 439 15.72 36.63 -9.04
N GLN A 440 17.00 36.98 -8.81
CA GLN A 440 17.46 38.35 -8.72
C GLN A 440 17.29 39.12 -10.04
N ARG A 441 17.52 38.42 -11.17
CA ARG A 441 17.42 39.05 -12.51
C ARG A 441 15.98 39.31 -12.93
N PHE A 442 15.05 38.42 -12.60
CA PHE A 442 13.68 38.44 -13.10
C PHE A 442 12.62 38.78 -12.05
N GLY A 443 13.02 38.96 -10.80
CA GLY A 443 12.11 39.29 -9.71
C GLY A 443 11.18 38.13 -9.28
N HIS A 444 11.62 36.88 -9.44
CA HIS A 444 10.83 35.70 -9.09
C HIS A 444 11.18 35.24 -7.67
N ALA A 445 10.14 34.78 -6.94
CA ALA A 445 10.33 34.17 -5.64
C ALA A 445 11.00 32.80 -5.78
N LEU A 446 11.87 32.46 -4.84
CA LEU A 446 12.53 31.16 -4.76
C LEU A 446 12.25 30.57 -3.39
N SER A 447 11.62 29.41 -3.36
CA SER A 447 11.39 28.69 -2.11
C SER A 447 12.24 27.43 -2.00
N LEU A 448 12.59 27.08 -0.79
CA LEU A 448 13.38 25.90 -0.48
C LEU A 448 12.78 25.16 0.72
N LEU A 449 12.63 23.86 0.57
CA LEU A 449 12.22 22.96 1.61
C LEU A 449 13.41 22.09 2.01
N MET A 450 13.76 22.09 3.30
CA MET A 450 14.66 21.12 3.93
C MET A 450 13.82 20.06 4.61
N ILE A 451 14.05 18.81 4.29
CA ILE A 451 13.20 17.68 4.65
C ILE A 451 14.05 16.62 5.33
N ASP A 452 13.56 16.04 6.40
CA ASP A 452 14.27 14.99 7.14
C ASP A 452 13.29 13.91 7.61
N ILE A 453 13.72 12.66 7.52
CA ILE A 453 12.90 11.52 7.93
C ILE A 453 12.94 11.40 9.46
N ASP A 454 11.77 11.53 10.06
CA ASP A 454 11.64 11.46 11.51
C ASP A 454 12.03 10.09 12.05
N HIS A 455 12.87 10.10 13.07
CA HIS A 455 13.32 8.88 13.76
C HIS A 455 13.98 7.84 12.83
N PHE A 456 14.60 8.27 11.73
CA PHE A 456 15.23 7.39 10.75
C PHE A 456 16.23 6.41 11.37
N LYS A 457 17.01 6.87 12.35
CA LYS A 457 17.91 5.99 13.10
C LYS A 457 17.18 4.80 13.73
N ARG A 458 15.95 5.00 14.23
CA ARG A 458 15.15 3.90 14.81
C ARG A 458 14.71 2.90 13.74
N ILE A 459 14.48 3.35 12.51
CA ILE A 459 14.19 2.47 11.38
C ILE A 459 15.42 1.58 11.12
N ASN A 460 16.60 2.19 11.01
CA ASN A 460 17.85 1.44 10.83
C ASN A 460 18.15 0.47 11.99
N ASP A 461 18.01 0.96 13.23
CA ASP A 461 18.31 0.16 14.42
C ASP A 461 17.35 -1.04 14.57
N HIS A 462 16.15 -0.95 14.02
CA HIS A 462 15.08 -1.93 14.22
C HIS A 462 14.91 -2.88 13.04
N TYR A 463 15.06 -2.37 11.79
CA TYR A 463 14.80 -3.09 10.55
C TYR A 463 16.05 -3.31 9.69
N GLY A 464 17.19 -2.79 10.17
CA GLY A 464 18.45 -2.84 9.42
C GLY A 464 18.58 -1.73 8.37
N HIS A 465 19.80 -1.54 7.89
CA HIS A 465 20.15 -0.49 6.92
C HIS A 465 19.42 -0.62 5.59
N ASP A 466 19.15 -1.85 5.13
CA ASP A 466 18.45 -2.08 3.88
C ASP A 466 16.99 -1.57 3.94
N ALA A 467 16.36 -1.64 5.09
CA ALA A 467 15.04 -1.07 5.32
C ALA A 467 15.09 0.47 5.35
N GLY A 468 16.13 1.03 5.95
CA GLY A 468 16.40 2.45 5.89
C GLY A 468 16.62 2.95 4.47
N ASP A 469 17.38 2.22 3.67
CA ASP A 469 17.59 2.56 2.26
C ASP A 469 16.29 2.51 1.46
N ARG A 470 15.44 1.51 1.68
CA ARG A 470 14.10 1.46 1.09
C ARG A 470 13.23 2.63 1.53
N ALA A 471 13.28 2.99 2.81
CA ALA A 471 12.59 4.17 3.31
C ALA A 471 13.05 5.45 2.61
N ILE A 472 14.35 5.63 2.44
CA ILE A 472 14.94 6.74 1.69
C ILE A 472 14.47 6.74 0.24
N VAL A 473 14.50 5.58 -0.43
CA VAL A 473 14.05 5.44 -1.81
C VAL A 473 12.55 5.74 -1.95
N ALA A 474 11.75 5.26 -1.02
CA ALA A 474 10.31 5.52 -1.01
C ALA A 474 9.99 7.01 -0.85
N VAL A 475 10.66 7.70 0.08
CA VAL A 475 10.55 9.16 0.25
C VAL A 475 11.01 9.89 -1.02
N ALA A 476 12.12 9.47 -1.61
CA ALA A 476 12.62 10.03 -2.86
C ALA A 476 11.64 9.87 -4.03
N GLN A 477 10.93 8.74 -4.11
CA GLN A 477 9.90 8.52 -5.13
C GLN A 477 8.72 9.46 -4.96
N VAL A 478 8.26 9.67 -3.72
CA VAL A 478 7.20 10.64 -3.45
C VAL A 478 7.66 12.04 -3.82
N LEU A 479 8.86 12.44 -3.39
CA LEU A 479 9.46 13.72 -3.78
C LEU A 479 9.46 13.88 -5.31
N ARG A 480 9.96 12.88 -6.03
CA ARG A 480 10.02 12.88 -7.50
C ARG A 480 8.64 13.03 -8.14
N SER A 481 7.64 12.33 -7.61
CA SER A 481 6.28 12.36 -8.15
C SER A 481 5.58 13.71 -7.94
N MET A 482 5.96 14.45 -6.91
CA MET A 482 5.38 15.73 -6.56
C MET A 482 6.17 16.93 -7.09
N THR A 483 7.36 16.70 -7.63
CA THR A 483 8.25 17.70 -8.18
C THR A 483 7.80 18.09 -9.59
N ARG A 484 7.62 19.40 -9.84
CA ARG A 484 7.30 19.94 -11.17
C ARG A 484 8.57 19.99 -12.04
N GLY A 485 8.41 20.17 -13.33
CA GLY A 485 9.55 20.23 -14.25
C GLY A 485 10.59 21.32 -13.94
N MET A 486 10.18 22.39 -13.26
CA MET A 486 11.07 23.48 -12.84
C MET A 486 11.70 23.24 -11.47
N ASP A 487 11.09 22.41 -10.64
CA ASP A 487 11.59 22.11 -9.29
C ASP A 487 12.78 21.16 -9.36
N THR A 488 13.60 21.18 -8.34
CA THR A 488 14.74 20.27 -8.22
C THR A 488 14.72 19.61 -6.85
N ALA A 489 14.62 18.30 -6.85
CA ALA A 489 14.76 17.50 -5.64
C ALA A 489 16.16 16.87 -5.56
N ALA A 490 16.74 16.85 -4.37
CA ALA A 490 18.03 16.22 -4.11
C ALA A 490 18.08 15.58 -2.73
N ARG A 491 18.86 14.52 -2.61
CA ARG A 491 19.32 14.01 -1.32
C ARG A 491 20.52 14.82 -0.86
N PHE A 492 20.38 15.47 0.28
CA PHE A 492 21.36 16.42 0.78
C PHE A 492 22.30 15.82 1.82
N GLY A 493 21.82 14.82 2.57
CA GLY A 493 22.53 14.05 3.59
C GLY A 493 22.00 12.63 3.67
N GLY A 494 22.27 11.91 4.76
CA GLY A 494 21.86 10.53 4.97
C GLY A 494 20.36 10.30 4.80
N GLU A 495 19.56 10.96 5.63
CA GLU A 495 18.10 10.95 5.63
C GLU A 495 17.47 12.30 5.25
N GLU A 496 18.32 13.25 4.79
CA GLU A 496 17.92 14.62 4.48
C GLU A 496 17.73 14.82 2.98
N PHE A 497 16.65 15.50 2.64
CA PHE A 497 16.34 15.89 1.27
C PHE A 497 16.13 17.41 1.18
N VAL A 498 16.37 17.94 0.00
CA VAL A 498 16.08 19.33 -0.32
C VAL A 498 15.24 19.39 -1.57
N LEU A 499 14.19 20.19 -1.53
CA LEU A 499 13.37 20.53 -2.68
C LEU A 499 13.49 22.03 -2.94
N LEU A 500 14.05 22.37 -4.08
CA LEU A 500 14.13 23.73 -4.58
C LEU A 500 12.95 24.00 -5.50
N MET A 501 12.25 25.09 -5.26
CA MET A 501 11.03 25.47 -5.97
C MET A 501 11.17 26.88 -6.55
N PRO A 502 11.68 27.00 -7.77
CA PRO A 502 11.74 28.27 -8.47
C PRO A 502 10.35 28.86 -8.72
N GLU A 503 10.26 30.17 -8.82
CA GLU A 503 9.04 30.92 -9.13
C GLU A 503 7.87 30.56 -8.17
N THR A 504 8.20 30.25 -6.91
CA THR A 504 7.23 29.75 -5.92
C THR A 504 7.31 30.60 -4.66
N SER A 505 6.15 31.14 -4.25
CA SER A 505 6.05 31.90 -2.99
C SER A 505 6.05 30.96 -1.78
N LEU A 506 6.36 31.49 -0.61
CA LEU A 506 6.34 30.74 0.65
C LEU A 506 4.99 30.03 0.88
N GLN A 507 3.88 30.72 0.63
CA GLN A 507 2.54 30.16 0.84
C GLN A 507 2.33 28.90 -0.01
N VAL A 508 2.67 28.94 -1.29
CA VAL A 508 2.55 27.80 -2.21
C VAL A 508 3.54 26.69 -1.83
N ALA A 509 4.73 27.05 -1.37
CA ALA A 509 5.72 26.09 -0.89
C ALA A 509 5.24 25.37 0.39
N LEU A 510 4.59 26.08 1.30
CA LEU A 510 4.00 25.49 2.50
C LEU A 510 2.86 24.51 2.18
N GLU A 511 2.02 24.85 1.21
CA GLU A 511 0.98 23.93 0.72
C GLU A 511 1.59 22.67 0.09
N ALA A 512 2.66 22.84 -0.68
CA ALA A 512 3.39 21.72 -1.27
C ALA A 512 4.06 20.86 -0.19
N ALA A 513 4.68 21.50 0.80
CA ALA A 513 5.31 20.84 1.93
C ALA A 513 4.29 20.02 2.76
N GLU A 514 3.12 20.58 3.03
CA GLU A 514 2.09 19.87 3.79
C GLU A 514 1.49 18.70 2.98
N ARG A 515 1.29 18.86 1.68
CA ARG A 515 0.90 17.74 0.82
C ARG A 515 1.96 16.63 0.82
N LEU A 516 3.24 17.00 0.77
CA LEU A 516 4.34 16.05 0.83
C LEU A 516 4.38 15.32 2.17
N ARG A 517 4.28 16.07 3.26
CA ARG A 517 4.22 15.51 4.62
C ARG A 517 3.09 14.51 4.76
N ALA A 518 1.87 14.91 4.37
CA ALA A 518 0.69 14.07 4.44
C ALA A 518 0.77 12.82 3.55
N ALA A 519 1.35 12.96 2.35
CA ALA A 519 1.56 11.84 1.45
C ALA A 519 2.50 10.78 2.05
N ILE A 520 3.58 11.23 2.71
CA ILE A 520 4.55 10.33 3.33
C ILE A 520 3.99 9.72 4.62
N GLU A 521 3.27 10.48 5.43
CA GLU A 521 2.59 9.98 6.63
C GLU A 521 1.57 8.88 6.30
N GLY A 522 0.86 9.03 5.18
CA GLY A 522 -0.11 8.05 4.69
C GLY A 522 0.49 6.83 4.00
N MET A 523 1.80 6.81 3.78
CA MET A 523 2.47 5.81 2.97
C MET A 523 2.95 4.62 3.82
N GLU A 524 2.83 3.45 3.25
CA GLU A 524 3.37 2.20 3.77
C GLU A 524 4.63 1.84 3.01
N ILE A 525 5.72 1.74 3.72
CA ILE A 525 7.03 1.43 3.14
C ILE A 525 7.34 -0.02 3.43
N ASP A 526 7.51 -0.78 2.37
CA ASP A 526 8.01 -2.14 2.43
C ASP A 526 9.47 -2.15 2.90
N CYS A 527 9.68 -2.73 4.08
CA CYS A 527 11.01 -2.88 4.67
C CYS A 527 11.73 -4.18 4.29
N GLY A 528 11.13 -5.04 3.46
CA GLY A 528 11.64 -6.38 3.14
C GLY A 528 11.17 -7.44 4.14
N ASP A 529 11.15 -8.71 3.72
CA ASP A 529 10.72 -9.86 4.52
C ASP A 529 9.29 -9.75 5.10
N GLY A 530 8.39 -9.02 4.42
CA GLY A 530 7.02 -8.89 4.81
C GLY A 530 6.67 -7.82 5.80
N GLN A 531 7.58 -6.88 6.03
CA GLN A 531 7.39 -5.80 6.97
C GLN A 531 7.02 -4.51 6.25
N THR A 532 6.06 -3.79 6.79
CA THR A 532 5.87 -2.39 6.43
C THR A 532 6.12 -1.49 7.63
N VAL A 533 6.71 -0.35 7.37
CA VAL A 533 6.85 0.72 8.34
C VAL A 533 6.14 1.97 7.85
N ARG A 534 5.53 2.70 8.76
CA ARG A 534 5.13 4.08 8.55
C ARG A 534 6.19 5.00 9.12
N LEU A 535 6.52 5.98 8.36
CA LEU A 535 7.39 7.05 8.82
C LEU A 535 6.74 8.41 8.59
N THR A 536 7.27 9.39 9.24
CA THR A 536 6.90 10.78 9.04
C THR A 536 8.12 11.58 8.65
N ILE A 537 7.90 12.75 8.15
CA ILE A 537 8.97 13.70 7.84
C ILE A 537 8.69 15.03 8.54
N SER A 538 9.77 15.67 8.94
CA SER A 538 9.76 17.07 9.35
C SER A 538 10.27 17.92 8.20
N ILE A 539 9.65 19.08 7.98
CA ILE A 539 9.98 19.97 6.88
C ILE A 539 10.22 21.38 7.42
N GLY A 540 11.36 21.94 7.04
CA GLY A 540 11.66 23.36 7.20
C GLY A 540 11.54 24.08 5.87
N ALA A 541 10.66 25.05 5.77
CA ALA A 541 10.44 25.84 4.58
C ALA A 541 11.00 27.24 4.73
N THR A 542 11.56 27.75 3.67
CA THR A 542 11.95 29.17 3.59
C THR A 542 11.74 29.69 2.17
N SER A 543 11.61 30.98 2.05
CA SER A 543 11.54 31.63 0.73
C SER A 543 12.42 32.86 0.72
N ASP A 544 12.98 33.09 -0.45
CA ASP A 544 13.65 34.33 -0.77
C ASP A 544 12.74 35.12 -1.71
N LEU A 545 12.28 36.27 -1.24
CA LEU A 545 11.54 37.22 -2.07
C LEU A 545 12.56 38.16 -2.73
N PRO A 546 12.36 38.58 -3.99
CA PRO A 546 13.21 39.57 -4.59
C PRO A 546 13.16 40.84 -3.71
N PRO A 547 14.31 41.37 -3.28
CA PRO A 547 14.32 42.58 -2.51
C PRO A 547 13.71 43.72 -3.32
N GLU A 548 12.82 44.49 -2.72
CA GLU A 548 12.44 45.77 -3.28
C GLU A 548 13.73 46.61 -3.50
N ALA A 549 14.20 46.59 -4.70
CA ALA A 549 15.11 47.50 -5.41
C ALA A 549 16.45 47.96 -4.79
N THR A 550 16.88 47.63 -3.58
CA THR A 550 18.01 48.32 -2.94
C THR A 550 19.12 47.50 -2.28
N THR A 551 18.98 46.18 -2.11
CA THR A 551 20.06 45.40 -1.47
C THR A 551 20.48 44.23 -2.37
N ARG A 552 21.66 44.35 -3.00
CA ARG A 552 22.32 43.24 -3.68
C ARG A 552 22.68 42.19 -2.61
N LEU A 553 22.03 41.03 -2.67
CA LEU A 553 22.45 39.86 -1.90
C LEU A 553 23.88 39.49 -2.35
N GLY A 554 24.78 39.40 -1.39
CA GLY A 554 26.16 38.96 -1.61
C GLY A 554 26.26 37.44 -1.84
N PRO A 555 27.47 36.90 -2.00
CA PRO A 555 27.73 35.47 -2.18
C PRO A 555 27.25 34.59 -1.01
N ASP A 556 26.82 35.21 0.09
CA ASP A 556 26.30 34.49 1.29
C ASP A 556 24.82 34.09 1.19
N SER A 557 24.09 34.52 0.16
CA SER A 557 22.63 34.26 0.04
C SER A 557 22.26 32.78 -0.08
N LEU A 558 23.11 31.99 -0.71
CA LEU A 558 22.93 30.54 -0.77
C LEU A 558 23.03 29.90 0.63
N THR A 559 24.06 30.31 1.38
CA THR A 559 24.30 29.81 2.74
C THR A 559 23.15 30.24 3.68
N ASP A 560 22.68 31.47 3.56
CA ASP A 560 21.58 32.02 4.35
C ASP A 560 20.25 31.28 4.07
N LEU A 561 19.94 31.01 2.81
CA LEU A 561 18.74 30.27 2.44
C LEU A 561 18.73 28.85 3.06
N LEU A 562 19.86 28.16 2.96
CA LEU A 562 20.01 26.83 3.56
C LEU A 562 19.92 26.87 5.09
N ILE A 563 20.55 27.85 5.75
CA ILE A 563 20.53 28.02 7.20
C ILE A 563 19.10 28.30 7.68
N ARG A 564 18.34 29.17 7.02
CA ARG A 564 16.96 29.48 7.38
C ARG A 564 16.06 28.25 7.27
N ALA A 565 16.21 27.48 6.19
CA ALA A 565 15.47 26.24 6.01
C ALA A 565 15.82 25.20 7.08
N ASP A 566 17.10 25.06 7.41
CA ASP A 566 17.57 24.12 8.45
C ASP A 566 17.07 24.53 9.83
N GLN A 567 17.08 25.81 10.18
CA GLN A 567 16.50 26.33 11.42
C GLN A 567 14.99 26.07 11.51
N ALA A 568 14.28 26.19 10.41
CA ALA A 568 12.86 25.85 10.35
C ALA A 568 12.66 24.34 10.54
N LEU A 569 13.47 23.50 9.90
CA LEU A 569 13.46 22.05 10.09
C LEU A 569 13.76 21.67 11.54
N TYR A 570 14.75 22.32 12.16
CA TYR A 570 15.05 22.10 13.57
C TYR A 570 13.85 22.42 14.47
N ARG A 571 13.13 23.53 14.22
CA ARG A 571 11.88 23.84 14.95
C ARG A 571 10.82 22.76 14.73
N ALA A 572 10.64 22.27 13.50
CA ALA A 572 9.71 21.20 13.20
C ALA A 572 10.02 19.93 14.03
N LYS A 573 11.29 19.56 14.09
CA LYS A 573 11.74 18.41 14.89
C LYS A 573 11.51 18.60 16.39
N HIS A 574 11.72 19.79 16.93
CA HIS A 574 11.54 20.09 18.36
C HIS A 574 10.09 20.31 18.77
N ALA A 575 9.25 20.79 17.87
CA ALA A 575 7.83 21.00 18.14
C ALA A 575 6.98 19.72 18.08
N GLY A 576 7.62 18.55 17.95
CA GLY A 576 6.94 17.24 18.00
C GLY A 576 7.01 16.45 16.69
N ARG A 577 7.83 16.89 15.72
CA ARG A 577 8.02 16.23 14.41
C ARG A 577 6.74 16.20 13.56
N ASN A 578 6.80 15.50 12.44
CA ASN A 578 5.66 15.32 11.52
C ASN A 578 4.92 16.61 11.22
N ARG A 579 5.64 17.65 10.85
CA ARG A 579 5.10 18.99 10.60
C ARG A 579 5.96 19.81 9.66
N VAL A 580 5.37 20.88 9.18
CA VAL A 580 6.04 21.93 8.43
C VAL A 580 6.22 23.15 9.34
N GLU A 581 7.43 23.66 9.38
CA GLU A 581 7.77 24.95 10.00
C GLU A 581 8.44 25.82 8.94
N TRP A 582 8.36 27.15 9.08
CA TRP A 582 8.94 28.08 8.12
C TRP A 582 9.70 29.21 8.80
N SER A 583 10.58 29.86 8.03
CA SER A 583 11.35 31.02 8.48
C SER A 583 11.17 32.18 7.51
#